data_590975bb47721568ca06524f133ee8b2
#
_entry.id   590975bb47721568ca06524f133ee8b2
#
_cell.length_a   1.000
_cell.length_b   1.000
_cell.length_c   1.000
_cell.angle_alpha   90.00
_cell.angle_beta   90.00
_cell.angle_gamma   90.00
#
_symmetry.space_group_name_H-M   'P 1'
#
loop_
_entity.id
_entity.type
_entity.pdbx_description
1 polymer ?
#
loop_
_entity_poly.entity_id
_entity_poly.type
_entity_poly.pdbx_seq_one_letter_code
_entity_poly.pdbx_strand_id
1 'polypeptide(L)'
;MGDARDDRGLPPPLADSTAYLLTRALRVSARLAHDEFGREPLRFAHYATLCWVEHLGPCSQIELATAMGIDPSDLVTVLQALEAEGALRRSVDAADRRRRILDVTDDGRRWLRRRHERARRYDEALCAGTQDGGAALRAQLGLIARPAGAPAPPEGGDGRALWRGTG
;
A
#
# COMPACT_ATOMS: atom_id res chain seq x y z
N MET A 1 32.76 -9.99 1.03
CA MET A 1 33.38 -9.19 -0.05
C MET A 1 32.40 -8.06 -0.32
N GLY A 2 32.69 -6.90 0.29
CA GLY A 2 31.76 -5.76 0.41
C GLY A 2 31.42 -5.19 -0.95
N ASP A 3 30.14 -5.00 -1.14
CA ASP A 3 29.55 -4.25 -2.24
C ASP A 3 30.02 -2.78 -2.12
N ALA A 4 30.99 -2.40 -2.94
CA ALA A 4 31.42 -1.01 -3.07
C ALA A 4 30.22 -0.26 -3.69
N ARG A 5 29.39 0.31 -2.82
CA ARG A 5 28.34 1.26 -3.21
C ARG A 5 29.02 2.39 -3.97
N ASP A 6 28.66 2.48 -5.25
CA ASP A 6 29.10 3.51 -6.15
C ASP A 6 28.77 4.88 -5.55
N ASP A 7 29.75 5.50 -4.90
CA ASP A 7 29.67 6.82 -4.24
C ASP A 7 29.70 7.97 -5.27
N ARG A 8 29.52 7.64 -6.54
CA ARG A 8 29.28 8.63 -7.58
C ARG A 8 27.90 9.21 -7.41
N GLY A 9 27.84 10.47 -6.99
CA GLY A 9 26.59 11.23 -6.89
C GLY A 9 25.77 11.15 -8.18
N LEU A 10 24.46 11.35 -8.07
CA LEU A 10 23.60 11.39 -9.26
C LEU A 10 24.08 12.49 -10.22
N PRO A 11 24.04 12.24 -11.55
CA PRO A 11 24.22 13.30 -12.53
C PRO A 11 23.26 14.47 -12.23
N PRO A 12 23.72 15.75 -12.27
CA PRO A 12 22.91 16.89 -11.87
C PRO A 12 21.49 16.93 -12.47
N PRO A 13 21.25 16.65 -13.77
CA PRO A 13 19.90 16.64 -14.33
C PRO A 13 18.98 15.57 -13.72
N LEU A 14 19.52 14.49 -13.18
CA LEU A 14 18.77 13.43 -12.55
C LEU A 14 18.59 13.64 -11.05
N ALA A 15 19.54 14.34 -10.42
CA ALA A 15 19.42 14.72 -9.01
C ALA A 15 18.23 15.65 -8.77
N ASP A 16 17.94 16.53 -9.73
CA ASP A 16 16.81 17.47 -9.68
C ASP A 16 15.51 16.91 -10.28
N SER A 17 15.53 15.69 -10.80
CA SER A 17 14.33 15.06 -11.41
C SER A 17 13.50 14.31 -10.39
N THR A 18 12.37 14.89 -9.97
CA THR A 18 11.41 14.22 -9.07
C THR A 18 10.96 12.87 -9.62
N ALA A 19 10.67 12.76 -10.92
CA ALA A 19 10.26 11.50 -11.53
C ALA A 19 11.35 10.43 -11.45
N TYR A 20 12.61 10.80 -11.67
CA TYR A 20 13.72 9.87 -11.54
C TYR A 20 13.96 9.43 -10.08
N LEU A 21 13.89 10.37 -9.14
CA LEU A 21 14.04 10.09 -7.71
C LEU A 21 12.93 9.16 -7.21
N LEU A 22 11.67 9.37 -7.62
CA LEU A 22 10.56 8.47 -7.33
C LEU A 22 10.80 7.06 -7.91
N THR A 23 11.29 6.96 -9.15
CA THR A 23 11.62 5.68 -9.77
C THR A 23 12.71 4.93 -9.01
N ARG A 24 13.74 5.64 -8.54
CA ARG A 24 14.79 5.06 -7.68
C ARG A 24 14.24 4.63 -6.32
N ALA A 25 13.44 5.47 -5.68
CA ALA A 25 12.80 5.16 -4.40
C ALA A 25 11.92 3.90 -4.50
N LEU A 26 11.15 3.74 -5.58
CA LEU A 26 10.37 2.53 -5.85
C LEU A 26 11.22 1.27 -5.95
N ARG A 27 12.40 1.33 -6.55
CA ARG A 27 13.32 0.16 -6.60
C ARG A 27 13.88 -0.22 -5.22
N VAL A 28 14.18 0.77 -4.38
CA VAL A 28 14.60 0.53 -2.99
C VAL A 28 13.44 -0.04 -2.19
N SER A 29 12.26 0.58 -2.29
CA SER A 29 11.01 0.15 -1.68
C SER A 29 10.68 -1.31 -2.01
N ALA A 30 10.78 -1.71 -3.30
CA ALA A 30 10.52 -3.09 -3.72
C ALA A 30 11.47 -4.12 -3.10
N ARG A 31 12.76 -3.76 -2.93
CA ARG A 31 13.75 -4.63 -2.26
C ARG A 31 13.43 -4.78 -0.76
N LEU A 32 13.20 -3.68 -0.07
CA LEU A 32 12.83 -3.68 1.36
C LEU A 32 11.51 -4.42 1.61
N ALA A 33 10.53 -4.26 0.73
CA ALA A 33 9.28 -5.01 0.80
C ALA A 33 9.52 -6.51 0.65
N HIS A 34 10.44 -6.93 -0.25
CA HIS A 34 10.82 -8.32 -0.38
C HIS A 34 11.48 -8.86 0.90
N ASP A 35 12.34 -8.07 1.55
CA ASP A 35 13.05 -8.48 2.76
C ASP A 35 12.09 -8.60 3.95
N GLU A 36 11.15 -7.66 4.13
CA GLU A 36 10.20 -7.67 5.25
C GLU A 36 9.02 -8.61 5.05
N PHE A 37 8.46 -8.69 3.84
CA PHE A 37 7.30 -9.55 3.56
C PHE A 37 7.68 -10.91 2.98
N GLY A 38 8.95 -11.08 2.54
CA GLY A 38 9.50 -12.33 2.05
C GLY A 38 8.89 -12.79 0.72
N ARG A 39 9.12 -14.08 0.41
CA ARG A 39 8.51 -14.77 -0.74
C ARG A 39 7.14 -15.38 -0.41
N GLU A 40 6.54 -15.00 0.70
CA GLU A 40 5.20 -15.49 1.05
C GLU A 40 4.19 -15.18 -0.06
N PRO A 41 3.17 -16.02 -0.25
CA PRO A 41 2.14 -15.81 -1.27
C PRO A 41 1.46 -14.43 -1.13
N LEU A 42 1.32 -13.94 0.10
CA LEU A 42 0.72 -12.65 0.40
C LEU A 42 1.80 -11.57 0.64
N ARG A 43 2.15 -10.85 -0.42
CA ARG A 43 3.15 -9.76 -0.43
C ARG A 43 2.56 -8.42 0.04
N PHE A 44 3.37 -7.36 -0.01
CA PHE A 44 2.94 -6.00 0.33
C PHE A 44 1.70 -5.55 -0.46
N ALA A 45 1.60 -5.88 -1.75
CA ALA A 45 0.41 -5.56 -2.55
C ALA A 45 -0.88 -6.19 -1.99
N HIS A 46 -0.81 -7.45 -1.50
CA HIS A 46 -1.95 -8.12 -0.87
C HIS A 46 -2.33 -7.45 0.46
N TYR A 47 -1.32 -7.09 1.25
CA TYR A 47 -1.51 -6.34 2.49
C TYR A 47 -2.22 -4.99 2.22
N ALA A 48 -1.72 -4.21 1.26
CA ALA A 48 -2.31 -2.93 0.90
C ALA A 48 -3.77 -3.08 0.40
N THR A 49 -4.01 -4.06 -0.49
CA THR A 49 -5.35 -4.35 -1.02
C THR A 49 -6.33 -4.73 0.10
N LEU A 50 -5.91 -5.59 1.02
CA LEU A 50 -6.76 -6.03 2.12
C LEU A 50 -7.06 -4.89 3.11
N CYS A 51 -6.08 -3.99 3.37
CA CYS A 51 -6.30 -2.76 4.14
C CYS A 51 -7.35 -1.86 3.49
N TRP A 52 -7.32 -1.72 2.16
CA TRP A 52 -8.32 -0.93 1.44
C TRP A 52 -9.72 -1.55 1.52
N VAL A 53 -9.85 -2.88 1.37
CA VAL A 53 -11.16 -3.55 1.53
C VAL A 53 -11.67 -3.39 2.96
N GLU A 54 -10.81 -3.50 3.97
CA GLU A 54 -11.21 -3.29 5.38
C GLU A 54 -11.65 -1.85 5.64
N HIS A 55 -10.96 -0.88 5.04
CA HIS A 55 -11.30 0.55 5.17
C HIS A 55 -12.62 0.93 4.49
N LEU A 56 -12.85 0.43 3.28
CA LEU A 56 -14.08 0.70 2.53
C LEU A 56 -15.29 -0.04 3.08
N GLY A 57 -15.07 -1.16 3.78
CA GLY A 57 -16.10 -2.15 4.07
C GLY A 57 -16.49 -2.94 2.81
N PRO A 58 -17.62 -3.64 2.81
CA PRO A 58 -18.06 -4.42 1.65
C PRO A 58 -18.17 -3.56 0.40
N CYS A 59 -17.36 -3.86 -0.63
CA CYS A 59 -17.25 -3.07 -1.85
C CYS A 59 -17.09 -3.94 -3.10
N SER A 60 -17.39 -3.40 -4.26
CA SER A 60 -17.09 -4.04 -5.54
C SER A 60 -15.63 -3.86 -5.94
N GLN A 61 -15.15 -4.70 -6.87
CA GLN A 61 -13.79 -4.56 -7.43
C GLN A 61 -13.58 -3.21 -8.13
N ILE A 62 -14.61 -2.64 -8.75
CA ILE A 62 -14.54 -1.32 -9.41
C ILE A 62 -14.38 -0.21 -8.37
N GLU A 63 -15.16 -0.24 -7.28
CA GLU A 63 -15.04 0.73 -6.18
C GLU A 63 -13.68 0.65 -5.53
N LEU A 64 -13.19 -0.56 -5.28
CA LEU A 64 -11.84 -0.79 -4.74
C LEU A 64 -10.76 -0.22 -5.68
N ALA A 65 -10.79 -0.55 -6.96
CA ALA A 65 -9.84 -0.06 -7.95
C ALA A 65 -9.85 1.47 -8.06
N THR A 66 -11.04 2.07 -8.07
CA THR A 66 -11.22 3.51 -8.07
C THR A 66 -10.61 4.16 -6.83
N ALA A 67 -10.85 3.59 -5.64
CA ALA A 67 -10.29 4.10 -4.38
C ALA A 67 -8.76 3.97 -4.34
N MET A 68 -8.22 2.88 -4.90
CA MET A 68 -6.78 2.64 -4.99
C MET A 68 -6.09 3.43 -6.12
N GLY A 69 -6.85 4.01 -7.07
CA GLY A 69 -6.31 4.72 -8.23
C GLY A 69 -5.58 3.81 -9.22
N ILE A 70 -6.04 2.56 -9.40
CA ILE A 70 -5.45 1.56 -10.30
C ILE A 70 -6.48 0.96 -11.24
N ASP A 71 -6.02 0.27 -12.29
CA ASP A 71 -6.92 -0.46 -13.18
C ASP A 71 -7.53 -1.68 -12.46
N PRO A 72 -8.86 -1.96 -12.60
CA PRO A 72 -9.47 -3.14 -12.03
C PRO A 72 -8.82 -4.46 -12.44
N SER A 73 -8.20 -4.54 -13.61
CA SER A 73 -7.48 -5.73 -14.07
C SER A 73 -6.24 -6.06 -13.24
N ASP A 74 -5.59 -5.04 -12.67
CA ASP A 74 -4.40 -5.21 -11.81
C ASP A 74 -4.74 -5.90 -10.48
N LEU A 75 -6.00 -5.82 -10.06
CA LEU A 75 -6.48 -6.46 -8.83
C LEU A 75 -6.77 -7.96 -8.97
N VAL A 76 -6.97 -8.47 -10.18
CA VAL A 76 -7.50 -9.84 -10.40
C VAL A 76 -6.66 -10.88 -9.69
N THR A 77 -5.34 -10.89 -9.94
CA THR A 77 -4.42 -11.88 -9.35
C THR A 77 -4.31 -11.73 -7.83
N VAL A 78 -4.27 -10.49 -7.33
CA VAL A 78 -4.19 -10.20 -5.89
C VAL A 78 -5.45 -10.67 -5.18
N LEU A 79 -6.63 -10.37 -5.71
CA LEU A 79 -7.90 -10.78 -5.12
C LEU A 79 -8.07 -12.31 -5.13
N GLN A 80 -7.67 -12.99 -6.22
CA GLN A 80 -7.69 -14.45 -6.30
C GLN A 80 -6.79 -15.09 -5.23
N ALA A 81 -5.58 -14.54 -5.02
CA ALA A 81 -4.68 -15.03 -4.00
C ALA A 81 -5.26 -14.82 -2.58
N LEU A 82 -5.85 -13.65 -2.31
CA LEU A 82 -6.49 -13.36 -1.01
C LEU A 82 -7.70 -14.25 -0.74
N GLU A 83 -8.47 -14.60 -1.77
CA GLU A 83 -9.57 -15.57 -1.66
C GLU A 83 -9.05 -16.97 -1.39
N ALA A 84 -8.04 -17.42 -2.13
CA ALA A 84 -7.43 -18.75 -1.97
C ALA A 84 -6.86 -18.95 -0.56
N GLU A 85 -6.32 -17.91 0.05
CA GLU A 85 -5.82 -17.91 1.43
C GLU A 85 -6.93 -17.70 2.48
N GLY A 86 -8.19 -17.55 2.04
CA GLY A 86 -9.32 -17.33 2.94
C GLY A 86 -9.32 -15.96 3.64
N ALA A 87 -8.47 -15.02 3.22
CA ALA A 87 -8.38 -13.69 3.81
C ALA A 87 -9.49 -12.73 3.33
N LEU A 88 -10.02 -13.00 2.15
CA LEU A 88 -11.08 -12.24 1.49
C LEU A 88 -12.17 -13.20 1.02
N ARG A 89 -13.42 -12.75 1.01
CA ARG A 89 -14.55 -13.48 0.41
C ARG A 89 -15.22 -12.63 -0.64
N ARG A 90 -15.76 -13.30 -1.66
CA ARG A 90 -16.70 -12.72 -2.62
C ARG A 90 -18.10 -13.23 -2.36
N SER A 91 -19.07 -12.34 -2.33
CA SER A 91 -20.48 -12.67 -2.24
C SER A 91 -21.26 -12.00 -3.38
N VAL A 92 -22.46 -12.48 -3.65
CA VAL A 92 -23.38 -11.81 -4.55
C VAL A 92 -24.03 -10.66 -3.78
N ASP A 93 -24.12 -9.49 -4.40
CA ASP A 93 -24.85 -8.36 -3.82
C ASP A 93 -26.34 -8.72 -3.67
N ALA A 94 -26.92 -8.43 -2.52
CA ALA A 94 -28.33 -8.70 -2.26
C ALA A 94 -29.26 -7.82 -3.11
N ALA A 95 -28.81 -6.61 -3.48
CA ALA A 95 -29.57 -5.65 -4.28
C ALA A 95 -29.37 -5.85 -5.79
N ASP A 96 -28.18 -6.31 -6.21
CA ASP A 96 -27.85 -6.57 -7.62
C ASP A 96 -27.07 -7.88 -7.77
N ARG A 97 -27.75 -8.93 -8.21
CA ARG A 97 -27.16 -10.26 -8.41
C ARG A 97 -26.02 -10.32 -9.44
N ARG A 98 -25.86 -9.28 -10.28
CA ARG A 98 -24.75 -9.17 -11.23
C ARG A 98 -23.48 -8.64 -10.57
N ARG A 99 -23.63 -8.03 -9.41
CA ARG A 99 -22.52 -7.40 -8.67
C ARG A 99 -21.90 -8.40 -7.68
N ARG A 100 -20.58 -8.44 -7.63
CA ARG A 100 -19.80 -9.19 -6.64
C ARG A 100 -19.25 -8.23 -5.62
N ILE A 101 -19.45 -8.55 -4.35
CA ILE A 101 -18.98 -7.76 -3.20
C ILE A 101 -17.81 -8.48 -2.57
N LEU A 102 -16.74 -7.73 -2.36
CA LEU A 102 -15.54 -8.11 -1.66
C LEU A 102 -15.71 -7.75 -0.18
N ASP A 103 -15.30 -8.63 0.72
CA ASP A 103 -15.32 -8.37 2.15
C ASP A 103 -14.17 -9.11 2.82
N VAL A 104 -13.58 -8.50 3.86
CA VAL A 104 -12.50 -9.11 4.64
C VAL A 104 -13.10 -10.15 5.57
N THR A 105 -12.53 -11.34 5.60
CA THR A 105 -12.93 -12.39 6.56
C THR A 105 -12.29 -12.14 7.95
N ASP A 106 -12.75 -12.86 8.98
CA ASP A 106 -12.10 -12.81 10.29
C ASP A 106 -10.65 -13.33 10.25
N ASP A 107 -10.36 -14.30 9.37
CA ASP A 107 -9.00 -14.75 9.10
C ASP A 107 -8.18 -13.66 8.45
N GLY A 108 -8.74 -12.92 7.50
CA GLY A 108 -8.13 -11.77 6.87
C GLY A 108 -7.80 -10.68 7.89
N ARG A 109 -8.71 -10.35 8.79
CA ARG A 109 -8.47 -9.39 9.88
C ARG A 109 -7.36 -9.86 10.82
N ARG A 110 -7.34 -11.15 11.17
CA ARG A 110 -6.23 -11.74 11.96
C ARG A 110 -4.90 -11.68 11.22
N TRP A 111 -4.93 -11.93 9.92
CA TRP A 111 -3.75 -11.83 9.06
C TRP A 111 -3.22 -10.39 9.01
N LEU A 112 -4.09 -9.37 8.81
CA LEU A 112 -3.72 -7.94 8.82
C LEU A 112 -3.04 -7.54 10.12
N ARG A 113 -3.64 -7.86 11.28
CA ARG A 113 -3.04 -7.52 12.59
C ARG A 113 -1.62 -8.06 12.73
N ARG A 114 -1.36 -9.29 12.29
CA ARG A 114 -0.01 -9.87 12.33
C ARG A 114 0.98 -9.19 11.38
N ARG A 115 0.49 -8.56 10.31
CA ARG A 115 1.33 -7.91 9.29
C ARG A 115 1.57 -6.42 9.56
N HIS A 116 0.79 -5.79 10.39
CA HIS A 116 0.97 -4.36 10.73
C HIS A 116 2.38 -4.07 11.26
N GLU A 117 2.94 -4.94 12.10
CA GLU A 117 4.28 -4.76 12.62
C GLU A 117 5.36 -4.86 11.52
N ARG A 118 5.19 -5.77 10.57
CA ARG A 118 6.10 -5.88 9.42
C ARG A 118 5.97 -4.65 8.50
N ALA A 119 4.76 -4.18 8.27
CA ALA A 119 4.52 -2.97 7.48
C ALA A 119 5.16 -1.74 8.15
N ARG A 120 5.11 -1.65 9.47
CA ARG A 120 5.76 -0.58 10.24
C ARG A 120 7.28 -0.64 10.08
N ARG A 121 7.91 -1.82 10.27
CA ARG A 121 9.37 -1.99 10.07
C ARG A 121 9.81 -1.66 8.65
N TYR A 122 9.02 -2.07 7.67
CA TYR A 122 9.26 -1.72 6.27
C TYR A 122 9.26 -0.19 6.06
N ASP A 123 8.26 0.52 6.59
CA ASP A 123 8.18 1.97 6.48
C ASP A 123 9.33 2.68 7.22
N GLU A 124 9.70 2.19 8.40
CA GLU A 124 10.86 2.67 9.16
C GLU A 124 12.17 2.47 8.37
N ALA A 125 12.38 1.30 7.79
CA ALA A 125 13.56 1.01 6.98
C ALA A 125 13.62 1.88 5.71
N LEU A 126 12.47 2.08 5.07
CA LEU A 126 12.38 2.96 3.88
C LEU A 126 12.71 4.41 4.23
N CYS A 127 12.30 4.87 5.40
CA CYS A 127 12.46 6.25 5.86
C CYS A 127 13.70 6.48 6.75
N ALA A 128 14.57 5.48 6.94
CA ALA A 128 15.71 5.54 7.87
C ALA A 128 16.70 6.69 7.57
N GLY A 129 16.76 7.16 6.32
CA GLY A 129 17.60 8.30 5.91
C GLY A 129 16.95 9.67 6.08
N THR A 130 15.70 9.76 6.56
CA THR A 130 14.98 11.01 6.75
C THR A 130 15.08 11.50 8.20
N GLN A 131 15.13 12.84 8.40
CA GLN A 131 15.30 13.42 9.75
C GLN A 131 14.09 13.24 10.66
N ASP A 132 12.89 13.12 10.07
CA ASP A 132 11.59 13.09 10.75
C ASP A 132 10.89 11.72 10.68
N GLY A 133 11.64 10.65 10.38
CA GLY A 133 11.07 9.32 10.19
C GLY A 133 10.10 9.25 9.00
N GLY A 134 10.28 10.13 8.01
CA GLY A 134 9.52 10.15 6.77
C GLY A 134 8.19 10.92 6.83
N ALA A 135 7.92 11.68 7.89
CA ALA A 135 6.64 12.40 8.01
C ALA A 135 6.43 13.41 6.88
N ALA A 136 7.44 14.25 6.60
CA ALA A 136 7.40 15.21 5.50
C ALA A 136 7.29 14.49 4.14
N LEU A 137 8.04 13.41 3.94
CA LEU A 137 7.98 12.61 2.71
C LEU A 137 6.57 12.06 2.49
N ARG A 138 5.95 11.46 3.51
CA ARG A 138 4.57 10.95 3.41
C ARG A 138 3.57 12.04 3.07
N ALA A 139 3.70 13.22 3.67
CA ALA A 139 2.82 14.36 3.37
C ALA A 139 2.94 14.77 1.89
N GLN A 140 4.15 14.90 1.35
CA GLN A 140 4.40 15.27 -0.04
C GLN A 140 3.93 14.18 -1.02
N LEU A 141 4.23 12.93 -0.75
CA LEU A 141 3.76 11.81 -1.57
C LEU A 141 2.22 11.71 -1.55
N GLY A 142 1.60 11.97 -0.41
CA GLY A 142 0.14 12.01 -0.30
C GLY A 142 -0.49 13.09 -1.19
N LEU A 143 0.16 14.24 -1.38
CA LEU A 143 -0.31 15.27 -2.33
C LEU A 143 -0.17 14.82 -3.78
N ILE A 144 0.94 14.17 -4.13
CA ILE A 144 1.22 13.70 -5.50
C ILE A 144 0.31 12.53 -5.88
N ALA A 145 0.08 11.61 -4.94
CA ALA A 145 -0.69 10.39 -5.17
C ALA A 145 -2.21 10.59 -5.13
N ARG A 146 -2.70 11.81 -4.92
CA ARG A 146 -4.15 12.08 -4.87
C ARG A 146 -4.79 11.90 -6.24
N PRO A 147 -5.92 11.20 -6.32
CA PRO A 147 -6.72 11.17 -7.55
C PRO A 147 -7.14 12.61 -7.94
N ALA A 148 -7.15 12.89 -9.23
CA ALA A 148 -7.65 14.18 -9.73
C ALA A 148 -9.11 14.38 -9.25
N GLY A 149 -9.38 15.52 -8.58
CA GLY A 149 -10.71 15.84 -8.04
C GLY A 149 -11.01 15.36 -6.61
N ALA A 150 -10.06 14.71 -5.93
CA ALA A 150 -10.25 14.34 -4.52
C ALA A 150 -10.29 15.63 -3.63
N PRO A 151 -11.21 15.72 -2.63
CA PRO A 151 -11.29 16.86 -1.72
C PRO A 151 -9.99 17.03 -0.92
N ALA A 152 -9.66 18.27 -0.52
CA ALA A 152 -8.48 18.54 0.31
C ALA A 152 -8.52 17.71 1.61
N PRO A 153 -7.39 17.16 2.10
CA PRO A 153 -7.37 16.53 3.40
C PRO A 153 -7.76 17.58 4.45
N PRO A 154 -8.42 17.18 5.55
CA PRO A 154 -8.66 18.09 6.66
C PRO A 154 -7.32 18.62 7.18
N GLU A 155 -7.22 19.93 7.36
CA GLU A 155 -6.04 20.54 7.96
C GLU A 155 -5.80 19.93 9.34
N GLY A 156 -4.61 19.36 9.58
CA GLY A 156 -4.22 18.79 10.87
C GLY A 156 -4.40 17.28 11.05
N GLY A 157 -4.74 16.53 10.00
CA GLY A 157 -4.79 15.06 10.06
C GLY A 157 -3.38 14.46 10.21
N ASP A 158 -3.01 14.10 11.44
CA ASP A 158 -1.84 13.25 11.70
C ASP A 158 -2.01 11.92 10.94
N GLY A 159 -1.14 11.65 9.96
CA GLY A 159 -1.15 10.41 9.17
C GLY A 159 -1.05 9.12 9.98
N ARG A 160 -0.93 9.21 11.31
CA ARG A 160 -1.00 8.10 12.26
C ARG A 160 -2.41 7.58 12.50
N ALA A 161 -3.46 8.32 12.09
CA ALA A 161 -4.85 7.90 12.31
C ALA A 161 -5.24 6.67 11.48
N LEU A 162 -4.59 6.44 10.33
CA LEU A 162 -4.83 5.27 9.46
C LEU A 162 -4.30 3.94 10.06
N TRP A 163 -3.49 4.00 11.14
CA TRP A 163 -2.85 2.83 11.74
C TRP A 163 -3.33 2.54 13.18
N ARG A 164 -4.27 3.31 13.72
CA ARG A 164 -4.87 3.03 15.03
C ARG A 164 -5.99 2.01 14.82
N GLY A 165 -5.66 0.75 15.09
CA GLY A 165 -6.66 -0.27 15.28
C GLY A 165 -7.66 0.21 16.36
N THR A 166 -8.93 0.24 16.01
CA THR A 166 -10.00 0.33 17.01
C THR A 166 -9.88 -0.88 17.91
N GLY A 167 -9.61 -0.61 19.21
CA GLY A 167 -9.52 -1.61 20.27
C GLY A 167 -10.79 -2.42 20.47
#